data_92f349b1c52ba39042a9bb432d126b08
#
_entry.id   92f349b1c52ba39042a9bb432d126b08
#
_cell.length_a   1.000
_cell.length_b   1.000
_cell.length_c   1.000
_cell.angle_alpha   90.00
_cell.angle_beta   90.00
_cell.angle_gamma   90.00
#
_symmetry.space_group_name_H-M   'P 1'
#
loop_
_entity.id
_entity.type
_entity.pdbx_description
1 polymer ?
#
loop_
_entity_poly.entity_id
_entity_poly.type
_entity_poly.pdbx_seq_one_letter_code
_entity_poly.pdbx_strand_id
1 'polypeptide(L)'
;MEWEGLSVMLDAGACGVSRAPRSCLWVDGPVAGDLLCPLGMHGQSKKLSDLLNEARIPARDRASVPIVRTGPRGVIVWVAGVRADERARCTQSTRLLLELSLVRPD
;
A
#
# COMPACT_ATOMS: atom_id res chain seq x y z
N MET A 1 -12.55 -0.92 12.69
CA MET A 1 -12.42 -1.02 11.23
C MET A 1 -12.21 -2.48 10.86
N GLU A 2 -12.99 -2.98 9.93
CA GLU A 2 -12.84 -4.34 9.47
C GLU A 2 -11.84 -4.41 8.33
N TRP A 3 -10.86 -5.27 8.48
CA TRP A 3 -9.81 -5.48 7.49
C TRP A 3 -10.05 -6.73 6.64
N GLU A 4 -10.93 -7.62 7.12
CA GLU A 4 -11.15 -8.92 6.53
C GLU A 4 -11.74 -8.81 5.12
N GLY A 5 -11.19 -9.58 4.20
CA GLY A 5 -11.67 -9.61 2.81
C GLY A 5 -11.20 -8.46 1.93
N LEU A 6 -10.38 -7.54 2.47
CA LEU A 6 -9.85 -6.44 1.69
C LEU A 6 -8.65 -6.90 0.87
N SER A 7 -8.65 -6.56 -0.40
CA SER A 7 -7.55 -6.92 -1.31
C SER A 7 -7.30 -5.83 -2.33
N VAL A 8 -6.13 -5.90 -2.98
CA VAL A 8 -5.76 -4.99 -4.04
C VAL A 8 -4.97 -5.74 -5.09
N MET A 9 -5.11 -5.35 -6.35
CA MET A 9 -4.33 -5.86 -7.46
C MET A 9 -3.39 -4.77 -7.93
N LEU A 10 -2.09 -5.06 -7.96
CA LEU A 10 -1.04 -4.12 -8.31
C LEU A 10 -0.16 -4.67 -9.43
N ASP A 11 0.60 -3.76 -10.05
CA ASP A 11 1.65 -4.11 -11.01
C ASP A 11 2.88 -4.58 -10.23
N ALA A 12 3.21 -5.86 -10.34
CA ALA A 12 4.34 -6.43 -9.60
C ALA A 12 5.67 -5.73 -9.94
N GLY A 13 5.89 -5.43 -11.21
CA GLY A 13 7.12 -4.74 -11.64
C GLY A 13 7.26 -3.37 -11.01
N ALA A 14 6.16 -2.61 -10.94
CA ALA A 14 6.15 -1.29 -10.31
C ALA A 14 6.41 -1.37 -8.80
N CYS A 15 6.07 -2.50 -8.18
CA CYS A 15 6.34 -2.74 -6.76
C CYS A 15 7.75 -3.30 -6.50
N GLY A 16 8.54 -3.53 -7.55
CA GLY A 16 9.85 -4.15 -7.41
C GLY A 16 9.80 -5.64 -7.16
N VAL A 17 8.67 -6.28 -7.47
CA VAL A 17 8.45 -7.71 -7.23
C VAL A 17 8.56 -8.46 -8.55
N SER A 18 9.25 -9.60 -8.53
CA SER A 18 9.39 -10.48 -9.67
C SER A 18 9.13 -11.93 -9.24
N ARG A 19 9.27 -12.86 -10.18
CA ARG A 19 9.15 -14.29 -9.87
C ARG A 19 10.41 -14.87 -9.21
N ALA A 20 11.42 -14.03 -8.98
CA ALA A 20 12.66 -14.47 -8.32
C ALA A 20 12.37 -14.92 -6.87
N PRO A 21 13.03 -15.99 -6.39
CA PRO A 21 12.71 -16.56 -5.07
C PRO A 21 12.88 -15.62 -3.88
N ARG A 22 13.73 -14.60 -4.02
CA ARG A 22 13.98 -13.64 -2.93
C ARG A 22 13.26 -12.32 -3.11
N SER A 23 12.40 -12.24 -4.09
CA SER A 23 11.62 -11.04 -4.32
C SER A 23 10.54 -10.92 -3.24
N CYS A 24 10.49 -9.79 -2.56
CA CYS A 24 9.51 -9.58 -1.49
C CYS A 24 9.17 -8.12 -1.33
N LEU A 25 8.08 -7.88 -0.63
CA LEU A 25 7.66 -6.56 -0.18
C LEU A 25 7.96 -6.41 1.32
N TRP A 26 7.90 -5.18 1.77
CA TRP A 26 8.09 -4.82 3.18
C TRP A 26 6.77 -4.33 3.76
N VAL A 27 6.42 -4.80 4.96
CA VAL A 27 5.20 -4.35 5.65
C VAL A 27 5.58 -3.83 7.01
N ASP A 28 5.16 -2.61 7.31
CA ASP A 28 5.35 -2.00 8.62
C ASP A 28 4.15 -1.11 8.95
N GLY A 29 4.33 -0.17 9.87
CA GLY A 29 3.31 0.82 10.20
C GLY A 29 3.65 2.20 9.66
N PRO A 30 2.78 3.18 9.91
CA PRO A 30 3.05 4.55 9.53
C PRO A 30 4.30 5.09 10.22
N VAL A 31 5.08 5.86 9.46
CA VAL A 31 6.29 6.53 9.94
C VAL A 31 6.13 8.03 9.72
N ALA A 32 6.63 8.83 10.65
CA ALA A 32 6.57 10.29 10.52
C ALA A 32 7.22 10.73 9.21
N GLY A 33 6.53 11.59 8.47
CA GLY A 33 7.01 12.08 7.19
C GLY A 33 6.64 11.22 5.99
N ASP A 34 5.92 10.13 6.17
CA ASP A 34 5.49 9.28 5.07
C ASP A 34 4.65 10.05 4.04
N LEU A 35 5.00 9.84 2.76
CA LEU A 35 4.30 10.39 1.61
C LEU A 35 3.92 9.27 0.67
N LEU A 36 2.81 9.45 -0.04
CA LEU A 36 2.42 8.55 -1.13
C LEU A 36 1.73 9.36 -2.21
N CYS A 37 1.49 8.72 -3.36
CA CYS A 37 0.71 9.31 -4.44
C CYS A 37 -0.61 8.53 -4.53
N PRO A 38 -1.67 8.96 -3.81
CA PRO A 38 -2.90 8.16 -3.75
C PRO A 38 -3.52 7.94 -5.12
N LEU A 39 -4.01 6.72 -5.34
CA LEU A 39 -4.72 6.38 -6.57
C LEU A 39 -5.94 7.31 -6.72
N GLY A 40 -6.10 7.89 -7.91
CA GLY A 40 -7.18 8.80 -8.20
C GLY A 40 -6.84 10.28 -8.02
N MET A 41 -5.62 10.61 -7.62
CA MET A 41 -5.15 12.00 -7.47
C MET A 41 -4.17 12.42 -8.56
N HIS A 42 -4.17 11.74 -9.68
CA HIS A 42 -3.39 12.09 -10.87
C HIS A 42 -1.89 12.28 -10.61
N GLY A 43 -1.32 11.48 -9.71
CA GLY A 43 0.11 11.51 -9.41
C GLY A 43 0.52 12.55 -8.37
N GLN A 44 -0.42 13.29 -7.81
CA GLN A 44 -0.10 14.23 -6.73
C GLN A 44 0.26 13.48 -5.45
N SER A 45 1.27 13.98 -4.75
CA SER A 45 1.66 13.39 -3.47
C SER A 45 0.79 13.91 -2.33
N LYS A 46 0.69 13.09 -1.29
CA LYS A 46 -0.09 13.41 -0.09
C LYS A 46 0.62 12.81 1.12
N LYS A 47 0.57 13.52 2.24
CA LYS A 47 1.06 12.96 3.50
C LYS A 47 0.19 11.80 3.93
N LEU A 48 0.82 10.72 4.39
CA LEU A 48 0.08 9.56 4.91
C LEU A 48 -0.84 9.96 6.06
N SER A 49 -0.38 10.85 6.94
CA SER A 49 -1.21 11.34 8.05
C SER A 49 -2.50 12.00 7.57
N ASP A 50 -2.43 12.76 6.48
CA ASP A 50 -3.61 13.41 5.91
C ASP A 50 -4.56 12.37 5.30
N LEU A 51 -4.02 11.35 4.64
CA LEU A 51 -4.83 10.28 4.08
C LEU A 51 -5.58 9.53 5.19
N LEU A 52 -4.90 9.22 6.29
CA LEU A 52 -5.52 8.53 7.43
C LEU A 52 -6.58 9.39 8.11
N ASN A 53 -6.37 10.70 8.18
CA ASN A 53 -7.38 11.64 8.68
C ASN A 53 -8.63 11.64 7.80
N GLU A 54 -8.43 11.72 6.48
CA GLU A 54 -9.55 11.72 5.53
C GLU A 54 -10.32 10.41 5.55
N ALA A 55 -9.62 9.30 5.76
CA ALA A 55 -10.24 7.98 5.90
C ALA A 55 -10.92 7.79 7.25
N ARG A 56 -10.82 8.78 8.14
CA ARG A 56 -11.43 8.78 9.48
C ARG A 56 -10.97 7.61 10.35
N ILE A 57 -9.72 7.24 10.21
CA ILE A 57 -9.13 6.20 11.05
C ILE A 57 -8.83 6.81 12.41
N PRO A 58 -9.41 6.26 13.50
CA PRO A 58 -9.13 6.78 14.83
C PRO A 58 -7.65 6.78 15.16
N ALA A 59 -7.18 7.78 15.88
CA ALA A 59 -5.76 7.90 16.21
C ALA A 59 -5.21 6.63 16.87
N ARG A 60 -6.00 5.97 17.70
CA ARG A 60 -5.60 4.74 18.40
C ARG A 60 -5.36 3.56 17.45
N ASP A 61 -5.95 3.59 16.25
CA ASP A 61 -5.86 2.49 15.28
C ASP A 61 -4.79 2.71 14.22
N ARG A 62 -4.26 3.93 14.10
CA ARG A 62 -3.35 4.29 13.01
C ARG A 62 -2.06 3.50 13.02
N ALA A 63 -1.51 3.23 14.19
CA ALA A 63 -0.28 2.46 14.31
C ALA A 63 -0.44 1.02 13.83
N SER A 64 -1.68 0.52 13.78
CA SER A 64 -2.00 -0.84 13.35
C SER A 64 -2.31 -0.95 11.86
N VAL A 65 -2.36 0.17 11.13
CA VAL A 65 -2.63 0.15 9.70
C VAL A 65 -1.40 -0.42 8.98
N PRO A 66 -1.55 -1.56 8.26
CA PRO A 66 -0.41 -2.11 7.53
C PRO A 66 -0.03 -1.20 6.35
N ILE A 67 1.24 -0.86 6.29
CA ILE A 67 1.80 -0.05 5.20
C ILE A 67 2.71 -0.95 4.39
N VAL A 68 2.35 -1.21 3.14
CA VAL A 68 3.12 -2.07 2.25
C VAL A 68 4.04 -1.20 1.40
N ARG A 69 5.34 -1.51 1.45
CA ARG A 69 6.41 -0.76 0.78
C ARG A 69 7.24 -1.67 -0.11
N THR A 70 7.98 -1.04 -1.02
CA THR A 70 8.90 -1.77 -1.90
C THR A 70 10.10 -2.37 -1.14
N GLY A 71 10.37 -1.88 0.06
CA GLY A 71 11.46 -2.35 0.92
C GLY A 71 11.51 -1.52 2.18
N PRO A 72 12.47 -1.79 3.09
CA PRO A 72 12.68 -0.94 4.27
C PRO A 72 12.93 0.49 3.81
N ARG A 73 12.15 1.45 4.31
CA ARG A 73 12.21 2.85 3.88
C ARG A 73 11.87 3.04 2.40
N GLY A 74 11.25 2.02 1.79
CA GLY A 74 10.87 2.09 0.38
C GLY A 74 9.58 2.87 0.16
N VAL A 75 9.23 2.97 -1.13
CA VAL A 75 8.01 3.66 -1.56
C VAL A 75 6.79 2.88 -1.08
N ILE A 76 5.79 3.60 -0.58
CA ILE A 76 4.50 3.00 -0.24
C ILE A 76 3.81 2.57 -1.53
N VAL A 77 3.33 1.32 -1.57
CA VAL A 77 2.54 0.81 -2.69
C VAL A 77 1.08 0.60 -2.30
N TRP A 78 0.81 0.33 -1.03
CA TRP A 78 -0.55 0.13 -0.54
C TRP A 78 -0.66 0.50 0.94
N VAL A 79 -1.62 1.36 1.24
CA VAL A 79 -2.09 1.59 2.61
C VAL A 79 -3.26 0.63 2.79
N ALA A 80 -3.02 -0.49 3.46
CA ALA A 80 -3.91 -1.63 3.44
C ALA A 80 -5.32 -1.28 3.93
N GLY A 81 -6.31 -1.61 3.12
CA GLY A 81 -7.71 -1.31 3.41
C GLY A 81 -8.10 0.15 3.19
N VAL A 82 -7.18 1.02 2.80
CA VAL A 82 -7.45 2.45 2.62
C VAL A 82 -7.25 2.89 1.17
N ARG A 83 -6.02 2.83 0.66
CA ARG A 83 -5.72 3.31 -0.69
C ARG A 83 -4.43 2.73 -1.23
N ALA A 84 -4.42 2.40 -2.52
CA ALA A 84 -3.20 2.04 -3.23
C ALA A 84 -2.47 3.30 -3.70
N ASP A 85 -1.19 3.14 -4.04
CA ASP A 85 -0.40 4.21 -4.65
C ASP A 85 -0.57 4.16 -6.17
N GLU A 86 -0.72 5.34 -6.78
CA GLU A 86 -0.90 5.50 -8.22
C GLU A 86 0.22 4.84 -9.03
N ARG A 87 1.45 4.91 -8.52
CA ARG A 87 2.63 4.38 -9.22
C ARG A 87 2.65 2.86 -9.30
N ALA A 88 1.88 2.19 -8.44
CA ALA A 88 1.80 0.72 -8.39
C ALA A 88 0.56 0.16 -9.10
N ARG A 89 -0.27 1.01 -9.70
CA ARG A 89 -1.52 0.57 -10.35
C ARG A 89 -1.26 -0.31 -11.56
N CYS A 90 -2.19 -1.20 -11.83
CA CYS A 90 -2.17 -2.00 -13.05
C CYS A 90 -2.49 -1.13 -14.26
N THR A 91 -1.81 -1.40 -15.37
CA THR A 91 -2.03 -0.74 -16.65
C THR A 91 -2.09 -1.79 -17.75
N GLN A 92 -2.32 -1.36 -18.99
CA GLN A 92 -2.28 -2.25 -20.13
C GLN A 92 -0.87 -2.85 -20.36
N SER A 93 0.16 -2.21 -19.80
CA SER A 93 1.54 -2.67 -19.90
C SER A 93 1.95 -3.62 -18.78
N THR A 94 1.10 -3.86 -17.81
CA THR A 94 1.39 -4.75 -16.69
C THR A 94 1.60 -6.17 -17.18
N ARG A 95 2.76 -6.76 -16.84
CA ARG A 95 3.12 -8.12 -17.25
C ARG A 95 2.94 -9.15 -16.16
N LEU A 96 3.02 -8.74 -14.91
CA LEU A 96 2.87 -9.61 -13.75
C LEU A 96 1.97 -8.91 -12.75
N LEU A 97 0.90 -9.58 -12.38
CA LEU A 97 -0.04 -9.06 -11.39
C LEU A 97 0.37 -9.50 -10.00
N LEU A 98 0.24 -8.57 -9.05
CA LEU A 98 0.49 -8.84 -7.64
C LEU A 98 -0.82 -8.62 -6.89
N GLU A 99 -1.35 -9.68 -6.30
CA GLU A 99 -2.53 -9.57 -5.45
C GLU A 99 -2.10 -9.56 -3.99
N LEU A 100 -2.53 -8.55 -3.25
CA LEU A 100 -2.31 -8.45 -1.82
C LEU A 100 -3.66 -8.50 -1.11
N SER A 101 -3.72 -9.23 -0.01
CA SER A 101 -4.95 -9.36 0.77
C SER A 101 -4.64 -9.23 2.26
N LEU A 102 -5.57 -8.64 2.99
CA LEU A 102 -5.54 -8.67 4.44
C LEU A 102 -6.21 -9.94 4.91
N VAL A 103 -5.47 -10.73 5.68
CA VAL A 103 -5.96 -11.98 6.23
C VAL A 103 -5.98 -11.86 7.74
N ARG A 104 -7.10 -12.22 8.34
CA ARG A 104 -7.23 -12.21 9.79
C ARG A 104 -6.44 -13.39 10.36
N PRO A 105 -5.52 -13.15 11.30
CA PRO A 105 -4.82 -14.24 11.96
C PRO A 105 -5.80 -15.05 12.82
N ASP A 106 -5.63 -16.35 12.80
CA ASP A 106 -6.44 -17.27 13.61
C ASP A 106 -6.00 -17.24 15.08
#